data_0f14858c624c4b7b0f71a4a94d0b7e50
#
_entry.id   0f14858c624c4b7b0f71a4a94d0b7e50
#
_cell.length_a   1.000
_cell.length_b   1.000
_cell.length_c   1.000
_cell.angle_alpha   90.00
_cell.angle_beta   90.00
_cell.angle_gamma   90.00
#
_symmetry.space_group_name_H-M   'P 1'
#
loop_
_entity.id
_entity.type
_entity.pdbx_description
1 polymer ?
#
loop_
_entity_poly.entity_id
_entity_poly.type
_entity_poly.pdbx_seq_one_letter_code
_entity_poly.pdbx_strand_id
1 'polypeptide(L)'
;MYCKKLTKQELLDAGFTSVEYINDQWRVFRRWRKNNSKEKVNTEISITLARGKHKYRPDKYYYKITYSFNRKVINIPLSRLIYVWYKGDIPDGYVVDHINNNSFDNRPENLQLLTVGDNLKKRFEDNEDAWVNQWGKSR
;
A
#
# COMPACT_ATOMS: atom_id res chain seq x y z
N MET A 1 -3.98 -10.39 -0.21
CA MET A 1 -4.24 -9.17 -1.00
C MET A 1 -5.07 -8.21 -0.16
N TYR A 2 -4.71 -6.96 -0.15
CA TYR A 2 -5.39 -5.95 0.65
C TYR A 2 -6.57 -5.38 -0.14
N CYS A 3 -7.77 -5.86 0.16
CA CYS A 3 -8.99 -5.41 -0.51
C CYS A 3 -10.05 -4.86 0.46
N LYS A 4 -9.70 -4.63 1.71
CA LYS A 4 -10.61 -4.01 2.68
C LYS A 4 -10.65 -2.51 2.48
N LYS A 5 -11.78 -1.90 2.85
CA LYS A 5 -11.89 -0.45 2.78
C LYS A 5 -10.83 0.23 3.64
N LEU A 6 -10.42 1.40 3.19
CA LEU A 6 -9.56 2.29 3.95
C LEU A 6 -10.01 3.72 3.68
N THR A 7 -10.25 4.49 4.72
CA THR A 7 -10.74 5.86 4.57
C THR A 7 -9.73 6.84 5.15
N LYS A 8 -9.77 8.07 4.63
CA LYS A 8 -8.92 9.14 5.17
C LYS A 8 -9.27 9.44 6.62
N GLN A 9 -10.54 9.33 6.99
CA GLN A 9 -10.96 9.55 8.37
C GLN A 9 -10.30 8.55 9.32
N GLU A 10 -10.19 7.28 8.92
CA GLU A 10 -9.49 6.28 9.72
C GLU A 10 -8.03 6.65 9.94
N LEU A 11 -7.37 7.19 8.90
CA LEU A 11 -5.99 7.64 9.01
C LEU A 11 -5.86 8.85 9.93
N LEU A 12 -6.76 9.80 9.80
CA LEU A 12 -6.77 10.99 10.66
C LEU A 12 -7.03 10.60 12.12
N ASP A 13 -7.95 9.68 12.37
CA ASP A 13 -8.24 9.17 13.71
C ASP A 13 -7.04 8.47 14.33
N ALA A 14 -6.24 7.80 13.50
CA ALA A 14 -4.99 7.16 13.93
C ALA A 14 -3.84 8.16 14.13
N GLY A 15 -4.06 9.42 13.82
CA GLY A 15 -3.09 10.49 14.07
C GLY A 15 -2.20 10.87 12.91
N PHE A 16 -2.42 10.34 11.71
CA PHE A 16 -1.60 10.70 10.54
C PHE A 16 -1.72 12.19 10.25
N THR A 17 -0.59 12.86 10.06
CA THR A 17 -0.52 14.31 9.85
C THR A 17 -0.03 14.68 8.46
N SER A 18 0.89 13.92 7.89
CA SER A 18 1.36 14.20 6.53
C SER A 18 1.92 12.96 5.84
N VAL A 19 1.76 12.94 4.54
CA VAL A 19 2.33 11.94 3.63
C VAL A 19 2.88 12.74 2.46
N GLU A 20 4.20 12.87 2.38
CA GLU A 20 4.86 13.79 1.46
C GLU A 20 5.99 13.12 0.69
N TYR A 21 6.21 13.60 -0.54
CA TYR A 21 7.32 13.17 -1.37
C TYR A 21 8.38 14.27 -1.38
N ILE A 22 9.47 14.04 -0.66
CA ILE A 22 10.52 15.04 -0.44
C ILE A 22 11.88 14.41 -0.76
N ASN A 23 12.68 15.08 -1.58
CA ASN A 23 14.02 14.63 -1.96
C ASN A 23 14.02 13.18 -2.48
N ASP A 24 13.10 12.89 -3.40
CA ASP A 24 12.93 11.58 -4.04
C ASP A 24 12.57 10.46 -3.08
N GLN A 25 12.01 10.79 -1.92
CA GLN A 25 11.56 9.83 -0.92
C GLN A 25 10.18 10.18 -0.38
N TRP A 26 9.38 9.16 -0.16
CA TRP A 26 8.13 9.31 0.58
C TRP A 26 8.44 9.40 2.06
N ARG A 27 7.78 10.33 2.75
CA ARG A 27 7.90 10.50 4.19
C ARG A 27 6.51 10.57 4.79
N VAL A 28 6.29 9.80 5.86
CA VAL A 28 5.00 9.67 6.52
C VAL A 28 5.14 10.11 7.97
N PHE A 29 4.27 11.00 8.40
CA PHE A 29 4.28 11.51 9.78
C PHE A 29 2.95 11.25 10.45
N ARG A 30 3.06 10.96 11.75
CA ARG A 30 1.90 10.67 12.59
C ARG A 30 2.11 11.35 13.93
N ARG A 31 1.07 12.00 14.44
CA ARG A 31 1.09 12.60 15.76
C ARG A 31 0.55 11.60 16.76
N TRP A 32 1.43 11.07 17.58
CA TRP A 32 1.06 10.04 18.54
C TRP A 32 1.93 10.10 19.80
N ARG A 33 1.49 9.41 20.85
CA ARG A 33 2.26 9.31 22.08
C ARG A 33 3.49 8.46 21.88
N LYS A 34 4.62 8.94 22.35
CA LYS A 34 5.89 8.22 22.27
C LYS A 34 6.27 7.76 23.68
N ASN A 35 6.61 6.46 23.82
CA ASN A 35 7.18 5.89 25.05
C ASN A 35 6.38 6.21 26.32
N ASN A 36 5.08 5.90 26.34
CA ASN A 36 4.20 6.14 27.50
C ASN A 36 4.06 7.61 27.92
N SER A 37 4.52 8.54 27.09
CA SER A 37 4.34 9.96 27.33
C SER A 37 2.87 10.34 27.23
N LYS A 38 2.44 11.30 28.05
CA LYS A 38 1.10 11.88 27.94
C LYS A 38 0.97 12.82 26.76
N GLU A 39 2.08 13.33 26.25
CA GLU A 39 2.11 14.25 25.13
C GLU A 39 2.20 13.53 23.80
N LYS A 40 1.43 14.01 22.84
CA LYS A 40 1.53 13.54 21.45
C LYS A 40 2.56 14.37 20.71
N VAL A 41 3.49 13.70 20.05
CA VAL A 41 4.50 14.37 19.22
C VAL A 41 4.36 13.90 17.79
N ASN A 42 4.71 14.77 16.84
CA ASN A 42 4.72 14.41 15.43
C ASN A 42 5.95 13.54 15.16
N THR A 43 5.73 12.30 14.79
CA THR A 43 6.78 11.30 14.64
C THR A 43 6.79 10.77 13.21
N GLU A 44 7.96 10.66 12.62
CA GLU A 44 8.09 10.02 11.32
C GLU A 44 7.97 8.50 11.46
N ILE A 45 7.14 7.90 10.61
CA ILE A 45 6.97 6.46 10.55
C ILE A 45 7.89 5.92 9.47
N SER A 46 8.71 4.94 9.83
CA SER A 46 9.62 4.31 8.87
C SER A 46 8.86 3.54 7.80
N ILE A 47 9.28 3.73 6.57
CA ILE A 47 8.78 2.95 5.44
C ILE A 47 9.71 1.76 5.29
N THR A 48 9.15 0.57 5.33
CA THR A 48 9.92 -0.67 5.27
C THR A 48 9.59 -1.46 4.01
N LEU A 49 10.55 -2.26 3.58
CA LEU A 49 10.37 -3.13 2.43
C LEU A 49 9.80 -4.46 2.91
N ALA A 50 8.71 -4.89 2.28
CA ALA A 50 8.06 -6.15 2.60
C ALA A 50 8.05 -7.05 1.38
N ARG A 51 8.18 -8.34 1.61
CA ARG A 51 8.08 -9.33 0.54
C ARG A 51 6.62 -9.71 0.34
N GLY A 52 6.16 -9.65 -0.91
CA GLY A 52 4.81 -10.06 -1.26
C GLY A 52 4.65 -11.58 -1.09
N LYS A 53 3.52 -11.98 -0.53
CA LYS A 53 3.19 -13.41 -0.38
C LYS A 53 2.54 -13.92 -1.66
N HIS A 54 3.30 -13.94 -2.73
CA HIS A 54 2.77 -14.36 -4.01
C HIS A 54 3.44 -15.67 -4.44
N LYS A 55 2.63 -16.71 -4.64
CA LYS A 55 3.11 -18.04 -4.97
C LYS A 55 4.01 -18.07 -6.21
N TYR A 56 3.65 -17.31 -7.23
CA TYR A 56 4.33 -17.31 -8.52
C TYR A 56 5.26 -16.13 -8.72
N ARG A 57 5.37 -15.25 -7.72
CA ARG A 57 6.23 -14.07 -7.73
C ARG A 57 6.90 -13.91 -6.37
N PRO A 58 7.73 -14.88 -5.97
CA PRO A 58 8.31 -14.88 -4.62
C PRO A 58 9.29 -13.73 -4.38
N ASP A 59 9.76 -13.11 -5.45
CA ASP A 59 10.71 -12.00 -5.43
C ASP A 59 10.03 -10.63 -5.49
N LYS A 60 8.70 -10.59 -5.47
CA LYS A 60 8.00 -9.31 -5.52
C LYS A 60 8.02 -8.62 -4.16
N TYR A 61 8.52 -7.39 -4.14
CA TYR A 61 8.60 -6.56 -2.94
C TYR A 61 7.72 -5.34 -3.08
N TYR A 62 7.31 -4.80 -1.93
CA TYR A 62 6.55 -3.55 -1.88
C TYR A 62 6.90 -2.81 -0.60
N TYR A 63 6.64 -1.50 -0.58
CA TYR A 63 6.82 -0.69 0.62
C TYR A 63 5.57 -0.71 1.48
N LYS A 64 5.79 -0.74 2.79
CA LYS A 64 4.71 -0.68 3.77
C LYS A 64 5.09 0.20 4.94
N ILE A 65 4.07 0.62 5.70
CA ILE A 65 4.25 1.21 7.02
C ILE A 65 3.61 0.31 8.06
N THR A 66 4.12 0.37 9.28
CA THR A 66 3.60 -0.38 10.42
C THR A 66 3.44 0.59 11.58
N TYR A 67 2.29 0.56 12.22
CA TYR A 67 2.03 1.38 13.39
C TYR A 67 1.08 0.65 14.35
N SER A 68 1.03 1.12 15.60
CA SER A 68 0.12 0.57 16.61
C SER A 68 -1.00 1.56 16.87
N PHE A 69 -2.22 1.06 16.89
CA PHE A 69 -3.41 1.85 17.20
C PHE A 69 -4.46 0.94 17.84
N ASN A 70 -5.08 1.41 18.93
CA ASN A 70 -6.08 0.65 19.68
C ASN A 70 -5.58 -0.76 20.07
N ARG A 71 -4.33 -0.85 20.55
CA ARG A 71 -3.68 -2.10 21.00
C ARG A 71 -3.50 -3.13 19.89
N LYS A 72 -3.55 -2.70 18.64
CA LYS A 72 -3.33 -3.56 17.47
C LYS A 72 -2.17 -3.03 16.66
N VAL A 73 -1.39 -3.94 16.10
CA VAL A 73 -0.35 -3.62 15.12
C VAL A 73 -0.99 -3.63 13.76
N ILE A 74 -0.85 -2.52 13.03
CA ILE A 74 -1.47 -2.33 11.73
C ILE A 74 -0.38 -2.17 10.69
N ASN A 75 -0.48 -2.93 9.60
CA ASN A 75 0.39 -2.84 8.45
C ASN A 75 -0.42 -2.33 7.26
N ILE A 76 0.07 -1.27 6.63
CA ILE A 76 -0.58 -0.70 5.45
C ILE A 76 0.44 -0.62 4.33
N PRO A 77 0.15 -1.18 3.14
CA PRO A 77 0.97 -0.90 1.97
C PRO A 77 1.04 0.60 1.69
N LEU A 78 2.22 1.09 1.38
CA LEU A 78 2.41 2.53 1.15
C LEU A 78 1.51 3.06 0.03
N SER A 79 1.29 2.25 -1.00
CA SER A 79 0.40 2.62 -2.11
C SER A 79 -1.02 2.92 -1.64
N ARG A 80 -1.55 2.13 -0.70
CA ARG A 80 -2.89 2.36 -0.16
C ARG A 80 -2.96 3.66 0.64
N LEU A 81 -1.95 3.90 1.47
CA LEU A 81 -1.86 5.13 2.24
C LEU A 81 -1.83 6.36 1.33
N ILE A 82 -0.98 6.34 0.32
CA ILE A 82 -0.83 7.44 -0.63
C ILE A 82 -2.11 7.65 -1.44
N TYR A 83 -2.73 6.57 -1.90
CA TYR A 83 -3.98 6.67 -2.63
C TYR A 83 -5.05 7.38 -1.80
N VAL A 84 -5.26 6.93 -0.57
CA VAL A 84 -6.27 7.54 0.31
C VAL A 84 -5.94 9.00 0.62
N TRP A 85 -4.67 9.29 0.85
CA TRP A 85 -4.24 10.64 1.21
C TRP A 85 -4.46 11.65 0.10
N TYR A 86 -4.18 11.26 -1.14
CA TYR A 86 -4.20 12.18 -2.28
C TYR A 86 -5.38 12.02 -3.24
N LYS A 87 -6.01 10.85 -3.29
CA LYS A 87 -7.03 10.56 -4.29
C LYS A 87 -8.41 10.27 -3.72
N GLY A 88 -8.49 9.66 -2.53
CA GLY A 88 -9.76 9.40 -1.88
C GLY A 88 -9.86 8.03 -1.25
N ASP A 89 -10.98 7.79 -0.60
CA ASP A 89 -11.22 6.56 0.15
C ASP A 89 -11.22 5.32 -0.76
N ILE A 90 -10.80 4.19 -0.20
CA ILE A 90 -10.81 2.91 -0.90
C ILE A 90 -12.00 2.10 -0.37
N PRO A 91 -12.97 1.75 -1.24
CA PRO A 91 -14.10 0.89 -0.83
C PRO A 91 -13.67 -0.56 -0.62
N ASP A 92 -14.52 -1.33 0.09
CA ASP A 92 -14.33 -2.78 0.19
C ASP A 92 -14.33 -3.43 -1.20
N GLY A 93 -13.47 -4.43 -1.36
CA GLY A 93 -13.40 -5.19 -2.60
C GLY A 93 -12.47 -4.60 -3.65
N TYR A 94 -11.81 -3.48 -3.34
CA TYR A 94 -10.91 -2.82 -4.27
C TYR A 94 -9.46 -2.92 -3.80
N VAL A 95 -8.56 -3.01 -4.76
CA VAL A 95 -7.12 -2.99 -4.53
C VAL A 95 -6.52 -1.78 -5.22
N VAL A 96 -5.40 -1.28 -4.69
CA VAL A 96 -4.64 -0.23 -5.36
C VAL A 96 -3.63 -0.90 -6.29
N ASP A 97 -3.71 -0.57 -7.57
CA ASP A 97 -2.88 -1.11 -8.62
C ASP A 97 -1.88 -0.06 -9.10
N HIS A 98 -0.65 -0.51 -9.37
CA HIS A 98 0.37 0.33 -10.00
C HIS A 98 0.19 0.25 -11.51
N ILE A 99 -0.19 1.36 -12.14
CA ILE A 99 -0.53 1.39 -13.57
C ILE A 99 0.61 0.86 -14.43
N ASN A 100 1.85 1.23 -14.10
CA ASN A 100 3.05 0.80 -14.83
C ASN A 100 3.64 -0.52 -14.33
N ASN A 101 2.95 -1.22 -13.43
CA ASN A 101 3.40 -2.48 -12.81
C ASN A 101 4.67 -2.36 -11.95
N ASN A 102 5.11 -1.14 -11.64
CA ASN A 102 6.24 -0.92 -10.75
C ASN A 102 5.76 -0.65 -9.33
N SER A 103 5.89 -1.65 -8.45
CA SER A 103 5.42 -1.56 -7.07
C SER A 103 6.20 -0.54 -6.22
N PHE A 104 7.30 -0.02 -6.72
CA PHE A 104 8.08 1.01 -6.04
C PHE A 104 7.69 2.43 -6.47
N ASP A 105 6.92 2.57 -7.53
CA ASP A 105 6.45 3.86 -8.03
C ASP A 105 5.08 4.18 -7.45
N ASN A 106 5.08 4.82 -6.28
CA ASN A 106 3.88 5.13 -5.53
C ASN A 106 3.37 6.56 -5.76
N ARG A 107 3.78 7.19 -6.87
CA ARG A 107 3.22 8.50 -7.21
C ARG A 107 1.71 8.39 -7.40
N PRO A 108 0.92 9.34 -6.89
CA PRO A 108 -0.55 9.25 -7.00
C PRO A 108 -1.05 9.02 -8.42
N GLU A 109 -0.43 9.64 -9.42
CA GLU A 109 -0.81 9.50 -10.83
C GLU A 109 -0.56 8.10 -11.39
N ASN A 110 0.25 7.29 -10.70
CA ASN A 110 0.52 5.89 -11.09
C ASN A 110 -0.38 4.89 -10.35
N LEU A 111 -1.27 5.37 -9.49
CA LEU A 111 -2.12 4.51 -8.66
C LEU A 111 -3.56 4.57 -9.14
N GLN A 112 -4.21 3.41 -9.20
CA GLN A 112 -5.62 3.29 -9.56
C GLN A 112 -6.30 2.23 -8.72
N LEU A 113 -7.63 2.32 -8.61
CA LEU A 113 -8.43 1.28 -7.97
C LEU A 113 -8.91 0.27 -8.99
N LEU A 114 -8.73 -1.00 -8.68
CA LEU A 114 -9.30 -2.10 -9.45
C LEU A 114 -10.01 -3.05 -8.50
N THR A 115 -11.05 -3.73 -8.99
CA THR A 115 -11.58 -4.88 -8.26
C THR A 115 -10.54 -5.99 -8.27
N VAL A 116 -10.67 -6.95 -7.36
CA VAL A 116 -9.76 -8.09 -7.31
C VAL A 116 -9.75 -8.83 -8.65
N GLY A 117 -10.94 -9.01 -9.25
CA GLY A 117 -11.04 -9.69 -10.56
C GLY A 117 -10.36 -8.91 -11.67
N ASP A 118 -10.58 -7.61 -11.74
CA ASP A 118 -9.95 -6.78 -12.78
C ASP A 118 -8.43 -6.70 -12.61
N ASN A 119 -7.95 -6.67 -11.36
CA ASN A 119 -6.53 -6.68 -11.09
C ASN A 119 -5.88 -8.00 -11.56
N LEU A 120 -6.55 -9.10 -11.31
CA LEU A 120 -6.09 -10.40 -11.76
C LEU A 120 -6.06 -10.47 -13.28
N LYS A 121 -7.11 -9.98 -13.94
CA LYS A 121 -7.20 -9.91 -15.39
C LYS A 121 -6.07 -9.08 -16.00
N LYS A 122 -5.81 -7.90 -15.44
CA LYS A 122 -4.71 -7.04 -15.88
C LYS A 122 -3.37 -7.77 -15.77
N ARG A 123 -3.16 -8.51 -14.68
CA ARG A 123 -1.93 -9.26 -14.48
C ARG A 123 -1.70 -10.30 -15.59
N PHE A 124 -2.74 -10.99 -16.00
CA PHE A 124 -2.65 -11.97 -17.07
C PHE A 124 -2.45 -11.31 -18.44
N GLU A 125 -3.09 -10.19 -18.68
CA GLU A 125 -2.94 -9.44 -19.94
C GLU A 125 -1.53 -8.84 -20.07
N ASP A 126 -1.01 -8.28 -18.98
CA ASP A 126 0.27 -7.58 -18.99
C ASP A 126 1.48 -8.52 -18.85
N ASN A 127 1.24 -9.79 -18.50
CA ASN A 127 2.30 -10.71 -18.14
C ASN A 127 2.01 -12.11 -18.69
N GLU A 128 1.83 -12.20 -20.00
CA GLU A 128 1.47 -13.43 -20.69
C GLU A 128 2.49 -14.54 -20.47
N ASP A 129 3.77 -14.23 -20.49
CA ASP A 129 4.83 -15.20 -20.23
C ASP A 129 4.73 -15.82 -18.85
N ALA A 130 4.42 -15.01 -17.85
CA ALA A 130 4.22 -15.50 -16.48
C ALA A 130 2.99 -16.41 -16.41
N TRP A 131 1.95 -16.11 -17.15
CA TRP A 131 0.76 -16.95 -17.22
C TRP A 131 1.09 -18.32 -17.82
N VAL A 132 1.81 -18.35 -18.93
CA VAL A 132 2.22 -19.60 -19.57
C VAL A 132 3.09 -20.42 -18.63
N ASN A 133 4.06 -19.82 -17.98
CA ASN A 133 4.95 -20.49 -17.03
C ASN A 133 4.19 -21.03 -15.81
N GLN A 134 3.22 -20.27 -15.33
CA GLN A 134 2.40 -20.65 -14.19
C GLN A 134 1.63 -21.95 -14.43
N TRP A 135 1.10 -22.11 -15.63
CA TRP A 135 0.32 -23.29 -15.99
C TRP A 135 1.17 -24.38 -16.61
N GLY A 136 2.48 -24.14 -16.76
CA GLY A 136 3.44 -25.15 -17.18
C GLY A 136 3.24 -25.68 -18.57
N LYS A 137 2.52 -24.97 -19.42
CA LYS A 137 2.25 -25.44 -20.79
C LYS A 137 2.25 -24.31 -21.77
N SER A 138 2.91 -24.54 -22.87
CA SER A 138 2.66 -23.73 -24.03
C SER A 138 1.27 -24.03 -24.54
N ARG A 139 0.62 -23.10 -24.96
CA ARG A 139 -0.75 -23.23 -25.43
C ARG A 139 -0.85 -23.24 -26.89
#